data_3bb4eb1e859a56d1eba5f7c32809489f
#
_entry.id   3bb4eb1e859a56d1eba5f7c32809489f
#
_cell.length_a   1.000
_cell.length_b   1.000
_cell.length_c   1.000
_cell.angle_alpha   90.00
_cell.angle_beta   90.00
_cell.angle_gamma   90.00
#
_symmetry.space_group_name_H-M   'P 1'
#
loop_
_entity.id
_entity.type
_entity.pdbx_description
1 polymer ?
#
loop_
_entity_poly.entity_id
_entity_poly.type
_entity_poly.pdbx_seq_one_letter_code
_entity_poly.pdbx_strand_id
1 'polypeptide(L)'
;MEYLNFMADVYGVGAQERKAHIEKYLALFELENAAGEQIKSYSRGMKQKLTIIGALVHQPPVWVLDEPMVGLDPRAAHILKEEMRKHCEKGNTVFFSTHVLEVAEKLCDEIAIIDKGHLVAQGTLEALRSGEKGASLEQLFLELTESEEKQA
;
A
#
# COMPACT_ATOMS: atom_id res chain seq x y z
N MET A 1 -18.21 -5.50 11.59
CA MET A 1 -18.99 -4.43 10.89
C MET A 1 -18.88 -3.05 11.57
N GLU A 2 -18.94 -2.94 12.89
CA GLU A 2 -18.88 -1.65 13.61
C GLU A 2 -17.67 -0.80 13.24
N TYR A 3 -16.48 -1.39 13.15
CA TYR A 3 -15.25 -0.69 12.78
C TYR A 3 -15.34 -0.03 11.38
N LEU A 4 -15.80 -0.74 10.37
CA LEU A 4 -15.92 -0.20 9.00
C LEU A 4 -17.02 0.88 8.92
N ASN A 5 -18.12 0.72 9.64
CA ASN A 5 -19.13 1.76 9.76
C ASN A 5 -18.58 3.00 10.45
N PHE A 6 -17.83 2.81 11.54
CA PHE A 6 -17.17 3.92 12.25
C PHE A 6 -16.20 4.68 11.32
N MET A 7 -15.35 3.96 10.56
CA MET A 7 -14.46 4.60 9.58
C MET A 7 -15.25 5.40 8.54
N ALA A 8 -16.32 4.84 8.02
CA ALA A 8 -17.18 5.53 7.06
C ALA A 8 -17.87 6.77 7.67
N ASP A 9 -18.28 6.70 8.94
CA ASP A 9 -18.88 7.85 9.66
C ASP A 9 -17.88 8.99 9.85
N VAL A 10 -16.64 8.66 10.26
CA VAL A 10 -15.57 9.65 10.45
C VAL A 10 -15.30 10.46 9.17
N TYR A 11 -15.39 9.81 8.01
CA TYR A 11 -15.16 10.45 6.72
C TYR A 11 -16.45 10.91 6.00
N GLY A 12 -17.60 10.86 6.67
CA GLY A 12 -18.86 11.40 6.15
C GLY A 12 -19.46 10.62 4.97
N VAL A 13 -19.15 9.34 4.82
CA VAL A 13 -19.65 8.49 3.73
C VAL A 13 -21.14 8.22 3.91
N GLY A 14 -21.96 8.56 2.89
CA GLY A 14 -23.40 8.34 2.91
C GLY A 14 -23.78 6.87 3.12
N ALA A 15 -24.94 6.63 3.73
CA ALA A 15 -25.35 5.26 4.13
C ALA A 15 -25.41 4.26 2.95
N GLN A 16 -25.87 4.72 1.79
CA GLN A 16 -25.97 3.86 0.59
C GLN A 16 -24.59 3.54 0.00
N GLU A 17 -23.72 4.54 -0.12
CA GLU A 17 -22.35 4.37 -0.62
C GLU A 17 -21.53 3.51 0.35
N ARG A 18 -21.64 3.78 1.65
CA ARG A 18 -21.01 3.01 2.72
C ARG A 18 -21.28 1.52 2.57
N LYS A 19 -22.57 1.16 2.45
CA LYS A 19 -22.96 -0.24 2.32
C LYS A 19 -22.30 -0.87 1.09
N ALA A 20 -22.39 -0.23 -0.05
CA ALA A 20 -21.82 -0.72 -1.31
C ALA A 20 -20.29 -0.89 -1.22
N HIS A 21 -19.59 0.09 -0.63
CA HIS A 21 -18.12 0.02 -0.50
C HIS A 21 -17.68 -1.08 0.47
N ILE A 22 -18.36 -1.19 1.63
CA ILE A 22 -18.04 -2.22 2.62
C ILE A 22 -18.27 -3.61 2.03
N GLU A 23 -19.42 -3.87 1.40
CA GLU A 23 -19.72 -5.14 0.78
C GLU A 23 -18.70 -5.48 -0.32
N LYS A 24 -18.39 -4.52 -1.19
CA LYS A 24 -17.39 -4.68 -2.25
C LYS A 24 -16.03 -5.10 -1.69
N TYR A 25 -15.50 -4.38 -0.70
CA TYR A 25 -14.16 -4.65 -0.22
C TYR A 25 -14.07 -5.87 0.69
N LEU A 26 -15.13 -6.19 1.47
CA LEU A 26 -15.19 -7.45 2.20
C LEU A 26 -15.14 -8.64 1.25
N ALA A 27 -15.92 -8.61 0.17
CA ALA A 27 -15.91 -9.65 -0.85
C ALA A 27 -14.52 -9.76 -1.53
N LEU A 28 -13.96 -8.62 -1.92
CA LEU A 28 -12.67 -8.57 -2.61
C LEU A 28 -11.53 -9.18 -1.79
N PHE A 29 -11.51 -8.92 -0.47
CA PHE A 29 -10.50 -9.43 0.45
C PHE A 29 -10.91 -10.73 1.18
N GLU A 30 -12.03 -11.33 0.81
CA GLU A 30 -12.54 -12.60 1.37
C GLU A 30 -12.76 -12.56 2.89
N LEU A 31 -13.33 -11.47 3.38
CA LEU A 31 -13.68 -11.28 4.79
C LEU A 31 -15.18 -11.29 5.07
N GLU A 32 -16.04 -11.58 4.08
CA GLU A 32 -17.51 -11.56 4.22
C GLU A 32 -18.00 -12.49 5.33
N ASN A 33 -17.48 -13.73 5.35
CA ASN A 33 -17.88 -14.75 6.31
C ASN A 33 -17.46 -14.41 7.76
N ALA A 34 -16.43 -13.59 7.93
CA ALA A 34 -15.92 -13.16 9.22
C ALA A 34 -16.47 -11.80 9.66
N ALA A 35 -17.25 -11.11 8.82
CA ALA A 35 -17.68 -9.74 9.05
C ALA A 35 -18.51 -9.56 10.35
N GLY A 36 -19.17 -10.61 10.83
CA GLY A 36 -19.92 -10.63 12.10
C GLY A 36 -19.09 -10.96 13.35
N GLU A 37 -17.85 -11.42 13.17
CA GLU A 37 -16.99 -11.81 14.27
C GLU A 37 -16.34 -10.61 14.96
N GLN A 38 -15.87 -10.83 16.18
CA GLN A 38 -15.11 -9.81 16.92
C GLN A 38 -13.68 -9.71 16.33
N ILE A 39 -13.20 -8.49 16.13
CA ILE A 39 -11.85 -8.22 15.58
C ILE A 39 -10.73 -8.89 16.41
N LYS A 40 -10.96 -9.11 17.71
CA LYS A 40 -9.99 -9.81 18.58
C LYS A 40 -9.74 -11.25 18.13
N SER A 41 -10.72 -11.93 17.49
CA SER A 41 -10.59 -13.30 16.97
C SER A 41 -9.88 -13.37 15.63
N TYR A 42 -9.69 -12.22 14.95
CA TYR A 42 -9.06 -12.17 13.63
C TYR A 42 -7.58 -12.56 13.71
N SER A 43 -7.14 -13.33 12.72
CA SER A 43 -5.70 -13.55 12.47
C SER A 43 -5.00 -12.24 12.12
N ARG A 44 -3.66 -12.24 12.13
CA ARG A 44 -2.86 -11.07 11.73
C ARG A 44 -3.22 -10.62 10.29
N GLY A 45 -3.31 -11.56 9.35
CA GLY A 45 -3.68 -11.25 7.96
C GLY A 45 -5.09 -10.69 7.83
N MET A 46 -6.07 -11.23 8.58
CA MET A 46 -7.43 -10.70 8.58
C MET A 46 -7.49 -9.27 9.15
N LYS A 47 -6.71 -8.98 10.20
CA LYS A 47 -6.59 -7.62 10.74
C LYS A 47 -5.98 -6.66 9.72
N GLN A 48 -4.93 -7.09 9.03
CA GLN A 48 -4.30 -6.29 7.97
C GLN A 48 -5.29 -5.99 6.83
N LYS A 49 -6.01 -7.01 6.33
CA LYS A 49 -7.07 -6.84 5.34
C LYS A 49 -8.14 -5.85 5.82
N LEU A 50 -8.60 -5.98 7.06
CA LEU A 50 -9.61 -5.10 7.64
C LEU A 50 -9.11 -3.64 7.74
N THR A 51 -7.85 -3.42 8.13
CA THR A 51 -7.23 -2.08 8.18
C THR A 51 -7.21 -1.44 6.79
N ILE A 52 -6.80 -2.20 5.77
CA ILE A 52 -6.81 -1.76 4.37
C ILE A 52 -8.23 -1.40 3.93
N ILE A 53 -9.22 -2.25 4.19
CA ILE A 53 -10.63 -1.96 3.86
C ILE A 53 -11.09 -0.66 4.54
N GLY A 54 -10.73 -0.46 5.82
CA GLY A 54 -11.04 0.78 6.55
C GLY A 54 -10.46 2.03 5.89
N ALA A 55 -9.26 1.95 5.33
CA ALA A 55 -8.64 3.04 4.58
C ALA A 55 -9.28 3.27 3.20
N LEU A 56 -9.90 2.24 2.60
CA LEU A 56 -10.47 2.32 1.26
C LEU A 56 -11.97 2.67 1.24
N VAL A 57 -12.68 2.45 2.34
CA VAL A 57 -14.15 2.56 2.38
C VAL A 57 -14.66 3.95 2.04
N HIS A 58 -13.88 4.99 2.32
CA HIS A 58 -14.22 6.39 2.03
C HIS A 58 -13.63 6.91 0.71
N GLN A 59 -12.96 6.04 -0.06
CA GLN A 59 -12.37 6.32 -1.38
C GLN A 59 -11.57 7.63 -1.45
N PRO A 60 -10.55 7.83 -0.60
CA PRO A 60 -9.77 9.06 -0.59
C PRO A 60 -9.00 9.22 -1.91
N PRO A 61 -8.82 10.46 -2.42
CA PRO A 61 -8.05 10.70 -3.65
C PRO A 61 -6.56 10.37 -3.49
N VAL A 62 -6.06 10.38 -2.26
CA VAL A 62 -4.68 10.02 -1.93
C VAL A 62 -4.69 8.90 -0.90
N TRP A 63 -4.08 7.76 -1.23
CA TRP A 63 -3.82 6.70 -0.28
C TRP A 63 -2.43 6.86 0.31
N VAL A 64 -2.32 6.78 1.63
CA VAL A 64 -1.04 6.72 2.35
C VAL A 64 -1.00 5.42 3.12
N LEU A 65 -0.10 4.52 2.72
CA LEU A 65 -0.06 3.15 3.23
C LEU A 65 1.36 2.83 3.72
N ASP A 66 1.47 2.39 4.96
CA ASP A 66 2.75 1.95 5.53
C ASP A 66 2.84 0.43 5.48
N GLU A 67 3.84 -0.10 4.76
CA GLU A 67 4.10 -1.53 4.57
C GLU A 67 2.84 -2.36 4.26
N PRO A 68 1.99 -1.96 3.31
CA PRO A 68 0.64 -2.51 3.18
C PRO A 68 0.59 -3.99 2.79
N MET A 69 1.67 -4.54 2.24
CA MET A 69 1.75 -5.96 1.84
C MET A 69 2.13 -6.88 2.99
N VAL A 70 2.67 -6.35 4.09
CA VAL A 70 3.14 -7.15 5.23
C VAL A 70 1.97 -7.84 5.92
N GLY A 71 2.07 -9.15 6.08
CA GLY A 71 1.04 -9.98 6.73
C GLY A 71 -0.12 -10.39 5.82
N LEU A 72 -0.14 -9.96 4.56
CA LEU A 72 -1.09 -10.46 3.57
C LEU A 72 -0.62 -11.79 2.97
N ASP A 73 -1.57 -12.65 2.67
CA ASP A 73 -1.33 -13.80 1.80
C ASP A 73 -1.08 -13.34 0.34
N PRO A 74 -0.46 -14.18 -0.52
CA PRO A 74 -0.13 -13.79 -1.89
C PRO A 74 -1.32 -13.30 -2.72
N ARG A 75 -2.50 -13.87 -2.49
CA ARG A 75 -3.73 -13.48 -3.19
C ARG A 75 -4.20 -12.09 -2.77
N ALA A 76 -4.26 -11.83 -1.47
CA ALA A 76 -4.64 -10.53 -0.96
C ALA A 76 -3.63 -9.42 -1.35
N ALA A 77 -2.33 -9.74 -1.36
CA ALA A 77 -1.30 -8.82 -1.84
C ALA A 77 -1.46 -8.49 -3.32
N HIS A 78 -1.79 -9.49 -4.16
CA HIS A 78 -2.09 -9.27 -5.57
C HIS A 78 -3.32 -8.36 -5.75
N ILE A 79 -4.41 -8.64 -5.03
CA ILE A 79 -5.63 -7.84 -5.06
C ILE A 79 -5.34 -6.39 -4.68
N LEU A 80 -4.56 -6.16 -3.62
CA LEU A 80 -4.20 -4.81 -3.20
C LEU A 80 -3.43 -4.06 -4.29
N LYS A 81 -2.43 -4.70 -4.91
CA LYS A 81 -1.65 -4.10 -6.02
C LYS A 81 -2.55 -3.69 -7.18
N GLU A 82 -3.52 -4.55 -7.55
CA GLU A 82 -4.49 -4.23 -8.60
C GLU A 82 -5.41 -3.06 -8.23
N GLU A 83 -5.87 -2.97 -6.98
CA GLU A 83 -6.67 -1.83 -6.53
C GLU A 83 -5.84 -0.54 -6.47
N MET A 84 -4.56 -0.60 -6.11
CA MET A 84 -3.64 0.54 -6.18
C MET A 84 -3.49 1.05 -7.62
N ARG A 85 -3.25 0.16 -8.59
CA ARG A 85 -3.18 0.53 -10.01
C ARG A 85 -4.48 1.16 -10.51
N LYS A 86 -5.62 0.53 -10.26
CA LYS A 86 -6.94 1.06 -10.63
C LYS A 86 -7.24 2.42 -10.00
N HIS A 87 -6.68 2.67 -8.81
CA HIS A 87 -6.81 3.96 -8.15
C HIS A 87 -6.03 5.05 -8.89
N CYS A 88 -4.79 4.76 -9.27
CA CYS A 88 -3.96 5.66 -10.07
C CYS A 88 -4.53 5.89 -11.48
N GLU A 89 -5.05 4.85 -12.15
CA GLU A 89 -5.70 4.95 -13.46
C GLU A 89 -6.90 5.93 -13.48
N LYS A 90 -7.54 6.15 -12.34
CA LYS A 90 -8.60 7.14 -12.16
C LYS A 90 -8.09 8.58 -11.92
N GLY A 91 -6.79 8.80 -12.00
CA GLY A 91 -6.16 10.10 -11.74
C GLY A 91 -5.91 10.39 -10.25
N ASN A 92 -6.00 9.39 -9.40
CA ASN A 92 -5.71 9.50 -7.97
C ASN A 92 -4.24 9.12 -7.69
N THR A 93 -3.83 9.24 -6.43
CA THR A 93 -2.46 8.99 -6.00
C THR A 93 -2.39 7.89 -4.93
N VAL A 94 -1.38 7.03 -5.02
CA VAL A 94 -1.02 6.08 -3.96
C VAL A 94 0.42 6.36 -3.53
N PHE A 95 0.59 6.64 -2.25
CA PHE A 95 1.90 6.74 -1.60
C PHE A 95 2.03 5.59 -0.59
N PHE A 96 3.07 4.77 -0.73
CA PHE A 96 3.26 3.66 0.20
C PHE A 96 4.74 3.42 0.50
N SER A 97 5.02 2.97 1.73
CA SER A 97 6.34 2.47 2.09
C SER A 97 6.45 0.99 1.79
N THR A 98 7.66 0.53 1.46
CA THR A 98 7.98 -0.90 1.39
C THR A 98 9.48 -1.13 1.50
N HIS A 99 9.87 -2.23 2.13
CA HIS A 99 11.23 -2.75 2.09
C HIS A 99 11.42 -3.82 1.00
N VAL A 100 10.38 -4.16 0.25
CA VAL A 100 10.43 -5.12 -0.85
C VAL A 100 10.68 -4.38 -2.15
N LEU A 101 11.97 -4.22 -2.51
CA LEU A 101 12.42 -3.42 -3.63
C LEU A 101 11.80 -3.85 -4.97
N GLU A 102 11.59 -5.15 -5.17
CA GLU A 102 10.93 -5.69 -6.37
C GLU A 102 9.46 -5.19 -6.51
N VAL A 103 8.78 -4.94 -5.40
CA VAL A 103 7.42 -4.38 -5.42
C VAL A 103 7.47 -2.92 -5.87
N ALA A 104 8.39 -2.13 -5.31
CA ALA A 104 8.58 -0.74 -5.71
C ALA A 104 8.94 -0.64 -7.19
N GLU A 105 9.90 -1.45 -7.66
CA GLU A 105 10.36 -1.47 -9.05
C GLU A 105 9.23 -1.76 -10.06
N LYS A 106 8.29 -2.65 -9.70
CA LYS A 106 7.20 -3.08 -10.60
C LYS A 106 5.93 -2.24 -10.50
N LEU A 107 5.74 -1.50 -9.42
CA LEU A 107 4.48 -0.86 -9.12
C LEU A 107 4.54 0.67 -9.12
N CYS A 108 5.70 1.26 -8.78
CA CYS A 108 5.81 2.69 -8.60
C CYS A 108 6.22 3.41 -9.90
N ASP A 109 5.61 4.56 -10.15
CA ASP A 109 6.02 5.51 -11.19
C ASP A 109 7.24 6.32 -10.71
N GLU A 110 7.25 6.70 -9.43
CA GLU A 110 8.35 7.39 -8.75
C GLU A 110 8.72 6.68 -7.45
N ILE A 111 10.01 6.69 -7.12
CA ILE A 111 10.58 6.03 -5.96
C ILE A 111 11.39 7.06 -5.17
N ALA A 112 11.23 7.06 -3.86
CA ALA A 112 12.06 7.80 -2.91
C ALA A 112 12.80 6.80 -2.03
N ILE A 113 14.14 6.88 -1.98
CA ILE A 113 14.99 6.04 -1.14
C ILE A 113 15.34 6.82 0.12
N ILE A 114 15.06 6.23 1.29
CA ILE A 114 15.35 6.81 2.60
C ILE A 114 16.31 5.88 3.33
N ASP A 115 17.42 6.43 3.80
CA ASP A 115 18.37 5.75 4.70
C ASP A 115 18.64 6.60 5.92
N LYS A 116 18.70 6.00 7.11
CA LYS A 116 19.00 6.66 8.40
C LYS A 116 18.21 7.97 8.64
N GLY A 117 16.97 8.06 8.09
CA GLY A 117 16.11 9.25 8.21
C GLY A 117 16.38 10.36 7.19
N HIS A 118 17.26 10.13 6.23
CA HIS A 118 17.57 11.07 5.15
C HIS A 118 17.02 10.57 3.81
N LEU A 119 16.56 11.50 2.98
CA LEU A 119 16.19 11.22 1.59
C LEU A 119 17.49 11.13 0.77
N VAL A 120 17.83 9.92 0.33
CA VAL A 120 19.08 9.64 -0.41
C VAL A 120 18.91 9.86 -1.90
N ALA A 121 17.78 9.45 -2.45
CA ALA A 121 17.47 9.61 -3.87
C ALA A 121 15.96 9.67 -4.09
N GLN A 122 15.53 10.35 -5.18
CA GLN A 122 14.12 10.38 -5.60
C GLN A 122 14.05 10.52 -7.12
N GLY A 123 13.11 9.83 -7.74
CA GLY A 123 12.81 9.95 -9.17
C GLY A 123 12.14 8.70 -9.74
N THR A 124 11.98 8.68 -11.05
CA THR A 124 11.57 7.47 -11.77
C THR A 124 12.70 6.43 -11.71
N LEU A 125 12.35 5.16 -11.86
CA LEU A 125 13.35 4.09 -11.90
C LEU A 125 14.44 4.33 -12.97
N GLU A 126 14.05 4.87 -14.14
CA GLU A 126 14.98 5.22 -15.21
C GLU A 126 15.94 6.34 -14.81
N ALA A 127 15.44 7.38 -14.15
CA ALA A 127 16.27 8.49 -13.67
C ALA A 127 17.26 8.03 -12.58
N LEU A 128 16.81 7.15 -11.68
CA LEU A 128 17.65 6.61 -10.60
C LEU A 128 18.78 5.71 -11.16
N ARG A 129 18.54 5.00 -12.25
CA ARG A 129 19.55 4.15 -12.91
C ARG A 129 20.69 4.92 -13.58
N SER A 130 20.62 6.25 -13.67
CA SER A 130 21.70 7.14 -14.17
C SER A 130 22.38 6.69 -15.47
N GLY A 131 21.66 5.97 -16.33
CA GLY A 131 22.18 5.48 -17.62
C GLY A 131 22.77 4.07 -17.60
N GLU A 132 22.89 3.41 -16.47
CA GLU A 132 23.22 1.98 -16.41
C GLU A 132 21.99 1.13 -16.75
N LYS A 133 21.88 0.74 -18.00
CA LYS A 133 20.82 -0.13 -18.48
C LYS A 133 20.94 -1.49 -17.81
N GLY A 134 20.00 -1.79 -16.89
CA GLY A 134 19.84 -3.13 -16.32
C GLY A 134 20.13 -3.27 -14.83
N ALA A 135 20.61 -2.23 -14.15
CA ALA A 135 20.74 -2.29 -12.69
C ALA A 135 19.37 -2.47 -12.02
N SER A 136 19.25 -3.40 -11.07
CA SER A 136 18.04 -3.56 -10.26
C SER A 136 17.94 -2.43 -9.22
N LEU A 137 16.73 -2.17 -8.71
CA LEU A 137 16.57 -1.20 -7.62
C LEU A 137 17.36 -1.64 -6.36
N GLU A 138 17.55 -2.94 -6.17
CA GLU A 138 18.37 -3.48 -5.08
C GLU A 138 19.84 -3.08 -5.20
N GLN A 139 20.42 -3.20 -6.40
CA GLN A 139 21.79 -2.75 -6.65
C GLN A 139 21.95 -1.24 -6.39
N LEU A 140 21.03 -0.43 -6.90
CA LEU A 140 21.03 1.02 -6.67
C LEU A 140 20.90 1.36 -5.18
N PHE A 141 20.02 0.66 -4.46
CA PHE A 141 19.84 0.84 -3.02
C PHE A 141 21.15 0.58 -2.25
N LEU A 142 21.83 -0.53 -2.54
CA LEU A 142 23.09 -0.88 -1.91
C LEU A 142 24.19 0.14 -2.21
N GLU A 143 24.36 0.54 -3.47
CA GLU A 143 25.35 1.53 -3.89
C GLU A 143 25.14 2.89 -3.19
N LEU A 144 23.90 3.35 -3.10
CA LEU A 144 23.56 4.63 -2.50
C LEU A 144 23.77 4.62 -0.97
N THR A 145 23.42 3.52 -0.29
CA THR A 145 23.53 3.41 1.16
C THR A 145 24.96 3.12 1.64
N GLU A 146 25.76 2.34 0.86
CA GLU A 146 27.18 2.12 1.16
C GLU A 146 28.05 3.36 0.93
N SER A 147 27.67 4.23 0.01
CA SER A 147 28.42 5.46 -0.29
C SER A 147 28.38 6.47 0.86
N GLU A 148 27.29 6.51 1.62
CA GLU A 148 27.16 7.37 2.82
C GLU A 148 28.02 6.86 3.99
N GLU A 149 28.20 5.55 4.14
CA GLU A 149 29.06 4.98 5.20
C GLU A 149 30.55 5.30 5.01
N LYS A 150 30.98 5.59 3.79
CA LYS A 150 32.38 5.94 3.48
C LYS A 150 32.67 7.45 3.63
N GLN A 151 31.62 8.27 3.82
CA GLN A 151 31.75 9.73 3.96
C GLN A 151 31.50 10.23 5.39
N ALA A 152 31.09 9.38 6.31
CA ALA A 152 30.86 9.68 7.73
C ALA A 152 32.02 9.18 8.59
#